data_f285d9298ad817a26a24888c6adb9721
#
_entry.id   f285d9298ad817a26a24888c6adb9721
#
_cell.length_a   1.000
_cell.length_b   1.000
_cell.length_c   1.000
_cell.angle_alpha   90.00
_cell.angle_beta   90.00
_cell.angle_gamma   90.00
#
_symmetry.space_group_name_H-M   'P 1'
#
loop_
_entity.id
_entity.type
_entity.pdbx_description
1 polymer ?
#
loop_
_entity_poly.entity_id
_entity_poly.type
_entity_poly.pdbx_seq_one_letter_code
_entity_poly.pdbx_strand_id
1 'polypeptide(L)'
;MSQSPTTQEDEGATPNINTCGAYAVSGLASGRLSFTPAEPVYPEGNEPSTAEVIKAAYPEIAAVAGWAEKIVVIAGLLEIADPGWLANVMFFESSLNPAATNKSFGCTGLIQFCPNSGAEKVGKTTDELRRMGAIEQMDYVYAYLREYRGRMNSSADLYMAIFFPVAVGKGPNYSIYNWYLTNKGATSAARYLEANLGIRTSGDYQAFADRRARLPTALRTEAVAAL
;
A
#
# COMPACT_ATOMS: atom_id res chain seq x y z
N MET A 1 43.83 -21.21 -3.46
CA MET A 1 42.67 -21.63 -2.66
C MET A 1 41.80 -20.40 -2.49
N SER A 2 40.75 -20.29 -3.31
CA SER A 2 39.86 -19.17 -3.37
C SER A 2 38.60 -19.54 -2.54
N GLN A 3 38.30 -18.80 -1.48
CA GLN A 3 37.07 -18.98 -0.72
C GLN A 3 36.00 -18.11 -1.36
N SER A 4 34.94 -18.75 -1.83
CA SER A 4 33.69 -18.11 -2.28
C SER A 4 32.93 -17.58 -1.06
N PRO A 5 32.28 -16.39 -1.15
CA PRO A 5 31.45 -15.89 -0.07
C PRO A 5 30.16 -16.71 0.01
N THR A 6 29.87 -17.19 1.20
CA THR A 6 28.61 -17.85 1.59
C THR A 6 27.50 -16.79 1.59
N THR A 7 26.57 -16.88 0.66
CA THR A 7 25.31 -16.13 0.72
C THR A 7 24.45 -16.70 1.84
N GLN A 8 24.23 -15.92 2.88
CA GLN A 8 23.25 -16.20 3.92
C GLN A 8 21.85 -16.18 3.28
N GLU A 9 21.21 -17.33 3.20
CA GLU A 9 19.84 -17.47 2.73
C GLU A 9 18.92 -16.92 3.80
N ASP A 10 18.24 -15.83 3.45
CA ASP A 10 17.15 -15.25 4.24
C ASP A 10 15.93 -16.20 4.14
N GLU A 11 15.67 -16.96 5.20
CA GLU A 11 14.47 -17.79 5.33
C GLU A 11 13.23 -16.91 5.55
N GLY A 12 12.90 -16.10 4.51
CA GLY A 12 11.81 -15.15 4.55
C GLY A 12 10.42 -15.80 4.52
N ALA A 13 9.58 -15.32 5.41
CA ALA A 13 8.18 -15.65 5.55
C ALA A 13 7.41 -15.60 4.22
N THR A 14 6.49 -16.55 4.01
CA THR A 14 5.55 -16.53 2.88
C THR A 14 4.57 -15.36 3.04
N PRO A 15 4.46 -14.43 2.07
CA PRO A 15 3.44 -13.40 2.12
C PRO A 15 2.05 -14.02 2.01
N ASN A 16 1.14 -13.53 2.84
CA ASN A 16 -0.27 -13.83 2.84
C ASN A 16 -0.99 -12.57 2.34
N ILE A 17 -2.27 -12.67 1.93
CA ILE A 17 -3.13 -11.54 1.54
C ILE A 17 -3.26 -10.44 2.61
N ASN A 18 -2.73 -10.67 3.81
CA ASN A 18 -2.66 -9.73 4.92
C ASN A 18 -1.22 -9.46 5.39
N THR A 19 -0.20 -9.79 4.59
CA THR A 19 1.20 -9.58 4.97
C THR A 19 1.91 -8.69 3.97
N CYS A 20 2.59 -7.67 4.49
CA CYS A 20 3.52 -6.85 3.71
C CYS A 20 4.68 -7.69 3.21
N GLY A 21 5.03 -7.57 1.93
CA GLY A 21 6.21 -8.22 1.36
C GLY A 21 7.49 -7.76 2.07
N ALA A 22 8.29 -8.72 2.51
CA ALA A 22 9.54 -8.44 3.20
C ALA A 22 10.66 -8.12 2.22
N TYR A 23 11.14 -6.88 2.20
CA TYR A 23 12.46 -6.53 1.70
C TYR A 23 13.07 -5.43 2.57
N ALA A 24 14.24 -5.72 3.14
CA ALA A 24 15.01 -4.76 3.89
C ALA A 24 15.69 -3.76 2.95
N VAL A 25 15.56 -2.47 3.23
CA VAL A 25 16.41 -1.41 2.67
C VAL A 25 17.03 -0.66 3.83
N SER A 26 18.34 -0.70 3.93
CA SER A 26 19.11 0.04 4.92
C SER A 26 19.25 1.51 4.51
N GLY A 27 18.93 2.40 5.45
CA GLY A 27 19.26 3.81 5.41
C GLY A 27 18.08 4.75 5.18
N LEU A 28 17.46 5.20 6.27
CA LEU A 28 16.46 6.27 6.27
C LEU A 28 16.92 7.42 7.17
N ALA A 29 17.13 8.59 6.55
CA ALA A 29 17.17 9.84 7.29
C ALA A 29 15.76 10.13 7.84
N SER A 30 15.65 10.37 9.14
CA SER A 30 14.42 10.69 9.85
C SER A 30 13.90 12.08 9.41
N GLY A 31 13.05 12.12 8.40
CA GLY A 31 12.35 13.32 7.99
C GLY A 31 10.88 13.23 8.36
N ARG A 32 10.47 13.82 9.47
CA ARG A 32 9.07 14.04 9.81
C ARG A 32 8.52 15.07 8.83
N LEU A 33 7.59 14.68 7.97
CA LEU A 33 6.86 15.64 7.13
C LEU A 33 5.85 16.37 8.02
N SER A 34 6.09 17.65 8.27
CA SER A 34 5.13 18.52 8.93
C SER A 34 4.16 19.06 7.86
N PHE A 35 2.93 18.56 7.86
CA PHE A 35 1.86 19.10 7.02
C PHE A 35 1.05 20.09 7.85
N THR A 36 1.14 21.36 7.49
CA THR A 36 0.12 22.33 7.86
C THR A 36 -0.99 22.20 6.82
N PRO A 37 -2.25 21.95 7.19
CA PRO A 37 -3.33 21.95 6.23
C PRO A 37 -3.39 23.33 5.57
N ALA A 38 -3.11 23.42 4.27
CA ALA A 38 -3.48 24.57 3.50
C ALA A 38 -5.01 24.60 3.42
N GLU A 39 -5.62 25.77 3.59
CA GLU A 39 -7.05 25.90 3.33
C GLU A 39 -7.34 25.43 1.90
N PRO A 40 -8.38 24.60 1.69
CA PRO A 40 -8.69 24.08 0.37
C PRO A 40 -9.06 25.24 -0.57
N VAL A 41 -8.23 25.46 -1.58
CA VAL A 41 -8.59 26.35 -2.69
C VAL A 41 -9.44 25.53 -3.64
N TYR A 42 -10.75 25.76 -3.60
CA TYR A 42 -11.70 25.13 -4.51
C TYR A 42 -11.63 25.84 -5.87
N PRO A 43 -11.51 25.12 -7.01
CA PRO A 43 -11.77 25.69 -8.31
C PRO A 43 -13.26 26.08 -8.40
N GLU A 44 -13.55 27.22 -9.05
CA GLU A 44 -14.91 27.67 -9.32
C GLU A 44 -15.61 26.72 -10.31
N GLY A 45 -16.31 25.71 -9.77
CA GLY A 45 -17.14 24.75 -10.50
C GLY A 45 -17.90 23.89 -9.53
N ASN A 46 -19.12 23.50 -9.89
CA ASN A 46 -20.05 22.73 -9.07
C ASN A 46 -19.66 21.25 -8.85
N GLU A 47 -18.46 20.86 -9.21
CA GLU A 47 -18.02 19.46 -9.05
C GLU A 47 -17.33 19.26 -7.70
N PRO A 48 -17.68 18.17 -6.97
CA PRO A 48 -17.07 17.90 -5.69
C PRO A 48 -15.55 17.67 -5.84
N SER A 49 -14.77 18.24 -4.95
CA SER A 49 -13.33 18.00 -4.90
C SER A 49 -13.02 16.50 -4.68
N THR A 50 -11.84 16.07 -5.07
CA THR A 50 -11.41 14.67 -4.85
C THR A 50 -11.51 14.28 -3.36
N ALA A 51 -11.21 15.20 -2.44
CA ALA A 51 -11.35 14.95 -1.01
C ALA A 51 -12.81 14.74 -0.60
N GLU A 52 -13.77 15.50 -1.16
CA GLU A 52 -15.19 15.31 -0.90
C GLU A 52 -15.73 13.99 -1.45
N VAL A 53 -15.25 13.58 -2.64
CA VAL A 53 -15.56 12.25 -3.21
C VAL A 53 -15.06 11.12 -2.29
N ILE A 54 -13.85 11.24 -1.77
CA ILE A 54 -13.29 10.28 -0.80
C ILE A 54 -14.12 10.25 0.49
N LYS A 55 -14.47 11.41 1.04
CA LYS A 55 -15.31 11.52 2.25
C LYS A 55 -16.70 10.90 2.05
N ALA A 56 -17.31 11.10 0.89
CA ALA A 56 -18.61 10.53 0.56
C ALA A 56 -18.57 8.99 0.48
N ALA A 57 -17.48 8.43 -0.07
CA ALA A 57 -17.31 6.98 -0.18
C ALA A 57 -16.90 6.32 1.15
N TYR A 58 -16.17 7.06 2.00
CA TYR A 58 -15.59 6.55 3.25
C TYR A 58 -15.96 7.44 4.45
N PRO A 59 -17.10 7.17 5.12
CA PRO A 59 -17.51 7.91 6.33
C PRO A 59 -16.45 7.87 7.44
N GLU A 60 -15.65 6.81 7.49
CA GLU A 60 -14.53 6.64 8.42
C GLU A 60 -13.48 7.75 8.23
N ILE A 61 -13.19 8.10 6.97
CA ILE A 61 -12.28 9.19 6.61
C ILE A 61 -12.93 10.54 6.91
N ALA A 62 -14.21 10.69 6.58
CA ALA A 62 -14.96 11.93 6.83
C ALA A 62 -15.05 12.26 8.33
N ALA A 63 -15.03 11.26 9.20
CA ALA A 63 -15.07 11.44 10.65
C ALA A 63 -13.79 12.06 11.25
N VAL A 64 -12.70 12.13 10.49
CA VAL A 64 -11.41 12.67 10.95
C VAL A 64 -11.05 13.89 10.09
N ALA A 65 -11.12 15.07 10.66
CA ALA A 65 -10.86 16.31 9.96
C ALA A 65 -9.45 16.32 9.32
N GLY A 66 -9.36 16.70 8.05
CA GLY A 66 -8.10 16.80 7.30
C GLY A 66 -7.56 15.48 6.76
N TRP A 67 -8.20 14.34 7.03
CA TRP A 67 -7.66 13.05 6.56
C TRP A 67 -7.80 12.86 5.04
N ALA A 68 -8.95 13.20 4.46
CA ALA A 68 -9.14 13.12 3.02
C ALA A 68 -8.18 14.05 2.27
N GLU A 69 -8.00 15.26 2.75
CA GLU A 69 -7.06 16.23 2.21
C GLU A 69 -5.62 15.71 2.28
N LYS A 70 -5.24 15.09 3.38
CA LYS A 70 -3.90 14.48 3.53
C LYS A 70 -3.70 13.30 2.58
N ILE A 71 -4.74 12.50 2.31
CA ILE A 71 -4.69 11.43 1.29
C ILE A 71 -4.41 12.03 -0.08
N VAL A 72 -5.10 13.09 -0.47
CA VAL A 72 -4.90 13.77 -1.76
C VAL A 72 -3.47 14.31 -1.88
N VAL A 73 -2.96 14.98 -0.85
CA VAL A 73 -1.58 15.49 -0.81
C VAL A 73 -0.56 14.36 -0.95
N ILE A 74 -0.71 13.29 -0.18
CA ILE A 74 0.23 12.15 -0.22
C ILE A 74 0.17 11.43 -1.56
N ALA A 75 -1.01 11.23 -2.14
CA ALA A 75 -1.14 10.66 -3.47
C ALA A 75 -0.40 11.49 -4.53
N GLY A 76 -0.54 12.82 -4.48
CA GLY A 76 0.20 13.73 -5.36
C GLY A 76 1.73 13.62 -5.17
N LEU A 77 2.20 13.60 -3.92
CA LEU A 77 3.64 13.42 -3.61
C LEU A 77 4.18 12.06 -4.09
N LEU A 78 3.36 11.03 -4.16
CA LEU A 78 3.70 9.70 -4.63
C LEU A 78 3.50 9.52 -6.15
N GLU A 79 2.96 10.54 -6.83
CA GLU A 79 2.57 10.47 -8.26
C GLU A 79 1.54 9.38 -8.54
N ILE A 80 0.60 9.16 -7.60
CA ILE A 80 -0.54 8.29 -7.76
C ILE A 80 -1.64 9.06 -8.49
N ALA A 81 -2.08 8.57 -9.64
CA ALA A 81 -2.99 9.28 -10.53
C ALA A 81 -4.39 9.52 -9.94
N ASP A 82 -4.89 8.58 -9.13
CA ASP A 82 -6.17 8.73 -8.42
C ASP A 82 -5.97 8.51 -6.91
N PRO A 83 -6.13 9.57 -6.08
CA PRO A 83 -6.04 9.46 -4.62
C PRO A 83 -7.01 8.46 -4.00
N GLY A 84 -8.13 8.17 -4.68
CA GLY A 84 -9.10 7.15 -4.26
C GLY A 84 -8.50 5.75 -4.15
N TRP A 85 -7.48 5.43 -4.95
CA TRP A 85 -6.79 4.15 -4.84
C TRP A 85 -6.10 3.98 -3.49
N LEU A 86 -5.53 5.05 -2.94
CA LEU A 86 -4.89 5.00 -1.62
C LEU A 86 -5.92 4.79 -0.51
N ALA A 87 -7.10 5.41 -0.61
CA ALA A 87 -8.20 5.15 0.31
C ALA A 87 -8.72 3.71 0.21
N ASN A 88 -8.89 3.19 -1.03
CA ASN A 88 -9.30 1.80 -1.27
C ASN A 88 -8.33 0.80 -0.63
N VAL A 89 -7.02 1.01 -0.83
CA VAL A 89 -5.97 0.12 -0.29
C VAL A 89 -5.98 0.13 1.24
N MET A 90 -6.04 1.29 1.88
CA MET A 90 -6.14 1.38 3.34
C MET A 90 -7.43 0.76 3.87
N PHE A 91 -8.54 0.91 3.14
CA PHE A 91 -9.79 0.25 3.52
C PHE A 91 -9.68 -1.28 3.39
N PHE A 92 -9.05 -1.78 2.34
CA PHE A 92 -8.81 -3.21 2.14
C PHE A 92 -7.95 -3.80 3.27
N GLU A 93 -6.85 -3.15 3.61
CA GLU A 93 -5.85 -3.64 4.57
C GLU A 93 -6.33 -3.60 6.04
N SER A 94 -7.03 -2.54 6.42
CA SER A 94 -7.32 -2.26 7.83
C SER A 94 -8.77 -1.82 8.10
N SER A 95 -9.62 -1.73 7.07
CA SER A 95 -10.91 -1.02 7.15
C SER A 95 -10.76 0.41 7.67
N LEU A 96 -9.66 1.08 7.29
CA LEU A 96 -9.30 2.44 7.69
C LEU A 96 -9.05 2.61 9.21
N ASN A 97 -8.81 1.53 9.92
CA ASN A 97 -8.50 1.56 11.34
C ASN A 97 -6.98 1.62 11.58
N PRO A 98 -6.42 2.75 12.05
CA PRO A 98 -4.98 2.88 12.31
C PRO A 98 -4.47 1.96 13.43
N ALA A 99 -5.36 1.43 14.28
CA ALA A 99 -5.03 0.49 15.34
C ALA A 99 -5.30 -0.98 14.95
N ALA A 100 -5.75 -1.25 13.70
CA ALA A 100 -5.97 -2.61 13.24
C ALA A 100 -4.72 -3.48 13.45
N THR A 101 -4.92 -4.72 13.87
CA THR A 101 -3.82 -5.66 14.11
C THR A 101 -4.13 -7.02 13.53
N ASN A 102 -3.26 -7.52 12.67
CA ASN A 102 -3.28 -8.91 12.23
C ASN A 102 -2.56 -9.78 13.29
N LYS A 103 -3.33 -10.53 14.06
CA LYS A 103 -2.81 -11.33 15.19
C LYS A 103 -1.87 -12.45 14.72
N SER A 104 -2.01 -12.94 13.50
CA SER A 104 -1.21 -14.04 12.97
C SER A 104 0.21 -13.60 12.61
N PHE A 105 0.38 -12.35 12.16
CA PHE A 105 1.64 -11.83 11.64
C PHE A 105 2.16 -10.63 12.42
N GLY A 106 1.38 -10.09 13.36
CA GLY A 106 1.74 -8.91 14.15
C GLY A 106 1.73 -7.60 13.36
N CYS A 107 1.22 -7.60 12.12
CA CYS A 107 1.12 -6.40 11.31
C CYS A 107 0.04 -5.47 11.86
N THR A 108 0.22 -4.15 11.70
CA THR A 108 -0.68 -3.14 12.26
C THR A 108 -0.88 -1.94 11.34
N GLY A 109 -1.98 -1.23 11.56
CA GLY A 109 -2.22 0.09 10.99
C GLY A 109 -2.79 0.09 9.59
N LEU A 110 -2.86 1.30 9.01
CA LEU A 110 -3.59 1.62 7.79
C LEU A 110 -3.23 0.74 6.59
N ILE A 111 -1.97 0.38 6.43
CA ILE A 111 -1.47 -0.48 5.34
C ILE A 111 -0.83 -1.77 5.86
N GLN A 112 -1.16 -2.18 7.08
CA GLN A 112 -0.65 -3.38 7.73
C GLN A 112 0.89 -3.46 7.75
N PHE A 113 1.51 -2.48 8.41
CA PHE A 113 2.96 -2.50 8.64
C PHE A 113 3.36 -3.71 9.47
N CYS A 114 4.12 -4.63 8.89
CA CYS A 114 4.57 -5.84 9.57
C CYS A 114 5.88 -5.62 10.34
N PRO A 115 6.17 -6.35 11.44
CA PRO A 115 7.31 -6.09 12.33
C PRO A 115 8.60 -6.18 11.54
N ASN A 116 9.19 -7.03 11.05
CA ASN A 116 10.52 -7.16 10.45
C ASN A 116 10.57 -6.70 8.97
N SER A 117 9.65 -5.83 8.57
CA SER A 117 9.58 -5.32 7.20
C SER A 117 9.01 -3.90 7.15
N GLY A 118 7.69 -3.74 7.03
CA GLY A 118 7.06 -2.44 6.85
C GLY A 118 7.29 -1.46 7.99
N ALA A 119 7.22 -1.92 9.24
CA ALA A 119 7.45 -1.07 10.42
C ALA A 119 8.93 -0.68 10.53
N GLU A 120 9.84 -1.63 10.37
CA GLU A 120 11.29 -1.38 10.38
C GLU A 120 11.70 -0.44 9.25
N LYS A 121 11.17 -0.62 8.05
CA LYS A 121 11.42 0.23 6.88
C LYS A 121 11.11 1.71 7.16
N VAL A 122 10.11 1.99 7.99
CA VAL A 122 9.75 3.36 8.37
C VAL A 122 10.36 3.79 9.71
N GLY A 123 11.26 3.00 10.29
CA GLY A 123 11.96 3.30 11.54
C GLY A 123 11.05 3.29 12.76
N LYS A 124 10.02 2.41 12.77
CA LYS A 124 9.04 2.28 13.84
C LYS A 124 8.82 0.84 14.24
N THR A 125 8.38 0.65 15.46
CA THR A 125 7.79 -0.61 15.93
C THR A 125 6.30 -0.64 15.57
N THR A 126 5.73 -1.83 15.46
CA THR A 126 4.28 -1.99 15.25
C THR A 126 3.48 -1.40 16.43
N ASP A 127 4.03 -1.44 17.64
CA ASP A 127 3.40 -0.85 18.83
C ASP A 127 3.37 0.68 18.80
N GLU A 128 4.41 1.33 18.27
CA GLU A 128 4.40 2.78 18.06
C GLU A 128 3.36 3.16 17.00
N LEU A 129 3.36 2.48 15.84
CA LEU A 129 2.41 2.73 14.76
C LEU A 129 0.96 2.55 15.23
N ARG A 130 0.67 1.49 15.99
CA ARG A 130 -0.69 1.21 16.50
C ARG A 130 -1.25 2.28 17.43
N ARG A 131 -0.37 3.05 18.10
CA ARG A 131 -0.76 4.15 19.01
C ARG A 131 -1.03 5.46 18.28
N MET A 132 -0.65 5.57 17.01
CA MET A 132 -0.84 6.77 16.21
C MET A 132 -2.28 6.90 15.73
N GLY A 133 -2.77 8.14 15.63
CA GLY A 133 -4.00 8.44 14.90
C GLY A 133 -3.81 8.30 13.38
N ALA A 134 -4.92 8.27 12.64
CA ALA A 134 -4.89 8.10 11.20
C ALA A 134 -4.02 9.15 10.49
N ILE A 135 -4.19 10.44 10.87
CA ILE A 135 -3.43 11.55 10.27
C ILE A 135 -1.92 11.40 10.48
N GLU A 136 -1.49 11.02 11.69
CA GLU A 136 -0.08 10.82 11.99
C GLU A 136 0.47 9.61 11.23
N GLN A 137 -0.28 8.53 11.15
CA GLN A 137 0.15 7.31 10.48
C GLN A 137 0.30 7.49 8.97
N MET A 138 -0.41 8.45 8.35
CA MET A 138 -0.25 8.79 6.93
C MET A 138 1.16 9.25 6.56
N ASP A 139 1.93 9.83 7.49
CA ASP A 139 3.32 10.19 7.23
C ASP A 139 4.20 8.94 7.02
N TYR A 140 3.88 7.87 7.72
CA TYR A 140 4.55 6.58 7.60
C TYR A 140 4.05 5.79 6.39
N VAL A 141 2.80 5.96 5.98
CA VAL A 141 2.29 5.46 4.68
C VAL A 141 3.09 6.08 3.53
N TYR A 142 3.30 7.41 3.56
CA TYR A 142 4.16 8.08 2.59
C TYR A 142 5.59 7.55 2.65
N ALA A 143 6.19 7.49 3.84
CA ALA A 143 7.56 7.00 4.01
C ALA A 143 7.77 5.58 3.48
N TYR A 144 6.77 4.73 3.64
CA TYR A 144 6.78 3.36 3.12
C TYR A 144 6.69 3.31 1.59
N LEU A 145 5.78 4.09 0.99
CA LEU A 145 5.47 4.02 -0.44
C LEU A 145 6.42 4.85 -1.33
N ARG A 146 7.16 5.82 -0.77
CA ARG A 146 7.96 6.78 -1.55
C ARG A 146 9.02 6.14 -2.46
N GLU A 147 9.50 4.95 -2.16
CA GLU A 147 10.46 4.23 -3.01
C GLU A 147 9.83 3.71 -4.31
N TYR A 148 8.47 3.64 -4.35
CA TYR A 148 7.69 3.24 -5.53
C TYR A 148 7.13 4.45 -6.29
N ARG A 149 7.48 5.68 -5.88
CA ARG A 149 7.03 6.91 -6.54
C ARG A 149 7.25 6.83 -8.05
N GLY A 150 6.26 7.27 -8.83
CA GLY A 150 6.28 7.24 -10.30
C GLY A 150 6.19 5.84 -10.92
N ARG A 151 6.04 4.77 -10.10
CA ARG A 151 5.89 3.40 -10.58
C ARG A 151 4.54 2.78 -10.24
N MET A 152 3.72 3.47 -9.45
CA MET A 152 2.36 3.05 -9.08
C MET A 152 1.34 3.62 -10.07
N ASN A 153 1.40 3.13 -11.32
CA ASN A 153 0.63 3.68 -12.45
C ASN A 153 -0.80 3.11 -12.55
N SER A 154 -1.16 2.21 -11.65
CA SER A 154 -2.48 1.59 -11.53
C SER A 154 -2.79 1.29 -10.06
N SER A 155 -4.07 1.06 -9.75
CA SER A 155 -4.45 0.59 -8.41
C SER A 155 -3.78 -0.75 -8.09
N ALA A 156 -3.57 -1.61 -9.09
CA ALA A 156 -2.84 -2.86 -8.94
C ALA A 156 -1.39 -2.65 -8.49
N ASP A 157 -0.67 -1.69 -9.09
CA ASP A 157 0.70 -1.38 -8.69
C ASP A 157 0.76 -0.90 -7.24
N LEU A 158 -0.21 -0.08 -6.82
CA LEU A 158 -0.29 0.37 -5.43
C LEU A 158 -0.55 -0.79 -4.46
N TYR A 159 -1.47 -1.71 -4.79
CA TYR A 159 -1.65 -2.94 -4.00
C TYR A 159 -0.37 -3.78 -3.96
N MET A 160 0.32 -3.91 -5.10
CA MET A 160 1.56 -4.68 -5.17
C MET A 160 2.70 -4.02 -4.38
N ALA A 161 2.76 -2.70 -4.31
CA ALA A 161 3.75 -2.00 -3.48
C ALA A 161 3.68 -2.38 -2.00
N ILE A 162 2.49 -2.78 -1.53
CA ILE A 162 2.26 -3.22 -0.15
C ILE A 162 2.38 -4.74 -0.04
N PHE A 163 1.73 -5.48 -0.93
CA PHE A 163 1.60 -6.93 -0.83
C PHE A 163 2.79 -7.69 -1.41
N PHE A 164 3.24 -7.34 -2.62
CA PHE A 164 4.30 -8.04 -3.34
C PHE A 164 5.12 -7.09 -4.22
N PRO A 165 6.04 -6.31 -3.63
CA PRO A 165 6.74 -5.20 -4.29
C PRO A 165 7.49 -5.56 -5.59
N VAL A 166 7.92 -6.81 -5.73
CA VAL A 166 8.55 -7.31 -6.96
C VAL A 166 7.65 -7.15 -8.20
N ALA A 167 6.33 -7.11 -8.01
CA ALA A 167 5.35 -7.01 -9.10
C ALA A 167 5.02 -5.58 -9.52
N VAL A 168 5.49 -4.55 -8.81
CA VAL A 168 5.19 -3.15 -9.14
C VAL A 168 5.65 -2.80 -10.55
N GLY A 169 4.74 -2.27 -11.37
CA GLY A 169 4.99 -1.91 -12.77
C GLY A 169 5.08 -3.06 -13.76
N LYS A 170 4.78 -4.30 -13.33
CA LYS A 170 4.85 -5.48 -14.23
C LYS A 170 3.51 -5.87 -14.84
N GLY A 171 2.45 -5.13 -14.51
CA GLY A 171 1.11 -5.33 -15.06
C GLY A 171 0.34 -6.53 -14.47
N PRO A 172 -0.96 -6.67 -14.85
CA PRO A 172 -1.88 -7.61 -14.19
C PRO A 172 -1.55 -9.09 -14.44
N ASN A 173 -0.86 -9.40 -15.52
CA ASN A 173 -0.50 -10.79 -15.88
C ASN A 173 0.78 -11.28 -15.19
N TYR A 174 1.43 -10.45 -14.36
CA TYR A 174 2.62 -10.89 -13.65
C TYR A 174 2.28 -12.01 -12.68
N SER A 175 2.92 -13.17 -12.86
CA SER A 175 2.64 -14.36 -12.06
C SER A 175 3.46 -14.37 -10.78
N ILE A 176 2.82 -14.05 -9.67
CA ILE A 176 3.37 -14.16 -8.31
C ILE A 176 3.66 -15.63 -8.01
N TYR A 177 2.76 -16.54 -8.41
CA TYR A 177 2.96 -17.97 -8.25
C TYR A 177 4.23 -18.48 -8.93
N ASN A 178 4.48 -18.09 -10.19
CA ASN A 178 5.69 -18.51 -10.90
C ASN A 178 6.95 -17.91 -10.28
N TRP A 179 6.85 -16.69 -9.72
CA TRP A 179 7.97 -16.13 -8.98
C TRP A 179 8.35 -17.00 -7.78
N TYR A 180 7.35 -17.44 -6.98
CA TYR A 180 7.59 -18.36 -5.86
C TYR A 180 8.14 -19.70 -6.35
N LEU A 181 7.57 -20.26 -7.41
CA LEU A 181 8.01 -21.53 -7.99
C LEU A 181 9.50 -21.49 -8.39
N THR A 182 9.89 -20.39 -9.05
CA THR A 182 11.26 -20.21 -9.55
C THR A 182 12.27 -19.86 -8.45
N ASN A 183 11.89 -19.00 -7.50
CA ASN A 183 12.84 -18.43 -6.54
C ASN A 183 12.81 -19.13 -5.17
N LYS A 184 11.73 -19.83 -4.82
CA LYS A 184 11.53 -20.47 -3.50
C LYS A 184 11.13 -21.95 -3.60
N GLY A 185 10.94 -22.48 -4.81
CA GLY A 185 10.60 -23.89 -5.08
C GLY A 185 9.12 -24.24 -4.94
N ALA A 186 8.78 -25.45 -5.39
CA ALA A 186 7.39 -25.91 -5.51
C ALA A 186 6.61 -25.91 -4.18
N THR A 187 7.24 -26.31 -3.08
CA THR A 187 6.61 -26.32 -1.75
C THR A 187 6.20 -24.91 -1.32
N SER A 188 7.07 -23.92 -1.51
CA SER A 188 6.77 -22.51 -1.18
C SER A 188 5.67 -21.95 -2.07
N ALA A 189 5.69 -22.27 -3.37
CA ALA A 189 4.64 -21.88 -4.30
C ALA A 189 3.27 -22.47 -3.92
N ALA A 190 3.22 -23.73 -3.50
CA ALA A 190 1.99 -24.36 -3.03
C ALA A 190 1.45 -23.71 -1.75
N ARG A 191 2.33 -23.47 -0.76
CA ARG A 191 1.96 -22.75 0.48
C ARG A 191 1.46 -21.35 0.21
N TYR A 192 2.10 -20.64 -0.74
CA TYR A 192 1.63 -19.32 -1.17
C TYR A 192 0.19 -19.37 -1.69
N LEU A 193 -0.15 -20.32 -2.58
CA LEU A 193 -1.50 -20.46 -3.12
C LEU A 193 -2.53 -20.77 -2.03
N GLU A 194 -2.21 -21.67 -1.13
CA GLU A 194 -3.07 -22.03 -0.01
C GLU A 194 -3.34 -20.82 0.90
N ALA A 195 -2.29 -20.10 1.29
CA ALA A 195 -2.39 -18.92 2.14
C ALA A 195 -3.11 -17.74 1.47
N ASN A 196 -3.13 -17.67 0.13
CA ASN A 196 -3.65 -16.54 -0.63
C ASN A 196 -4.85 -16.92 -1.53
N LEU A 197 -5.67 -17.87 -1.09
CA LEU A 197 -6.95 -18.22 -1.72
C LEU A 197 -6.84 -18.55 -3.23
N GLY A 198 -5.70 -19.10 -3.65
CA GLY A 198 -5.44 -19.47 -5.03
C GLY A 198 -5.04 -18.32 -5.96
N ILE A 199 -4.81 -17.13 -5.45
CA ILE A 199 -4.34 -15.96 -6.21
C ILE A 199 -3.00 -16.29 -6.88
N ARG A 200 -2.91 -16.14 -8.19
CA ARG A 200 -1.72 -16.49 -8.98
C ARG A 200 -1.00 -15.28 -9.57
N THR A 201 -1.75 -14.22 -9.90
CA THR A 201 -1.25 -13.04 -10.60
C THR A 201 -1.54 -11.75 -9.84
N SER A 202 -0.87 -10.67 -10.22
CA SER A 202 -1.18 -9.32 -9.73
C SER A 202 -2.64 -8.94 -10.02
N GLY A 203 -3.17 -9.33 -11.20
CA GLY A 203 -4.55 -9.08 -11.59
C GLY A 203 -5.56 -9.86 -10.75
N ASP A 204 -5.25 -11.11 -10.37
CA ASP A 204 -6.11 -11.86 -9.45
C ASP A 204 -6.20 -11.18 -8.08
N TYR A 205 -5.05 -10.66 -7.58
CA TYR A 205 -5.01 -9.93 -6.32
C TYR A 205 -5.81 -8.63 -6.40
N GLN A 206 -5.63 -7.86 -7.49
CA GLN A 206 -6.42 -6.66 -7.73
C GLN A 206 -7.90 -6.97 -7.73
N ALA A 207 -8.35 -7.95 -8.54
CA ALA A 207 -9.76 -8.34 -8.61
C ALA A 207 -10.32 -8.82 -7.26
N PHE A 208 -9.49 -9.40 -6.40
CA PHE A 208 -9.87 -9.77 -5.04
C PHE A 208 -10.05 -8.52 -4.15
N ALA A 209 -9.13 -7.56 -4.21
CA ALA A 209 -9.16 -6.35 -3.40
C ALA A 209 -10.28 -5.38 -3.87
N ASP A 210 -10.51 -5.28 -5.18
CA ASP A 210 -11.53 -4.39 -5.77
C ASP A 210 -12.96 -4.74 -5.35
N ARG A 211 -13.22 -5.99 -4.95
CA ARG A 211 -14.53 -6.38 -4.39
C ARG A 211 -14.89 -5.62 -3.12
N ARG A 212 -13.93 -5.04 -2.42
CA ARG A 212 -14.11 -4.21 -1.22
C ARG A 212 -13.94 -2.72 -1.49
N ALA A 213 -13.43 -2.34 -2.66
CA ALA A 213 -13.23 -0.95 -3.02
C ALA A 213 -14.57 -0.21 -3.11
N ARG A 214 -14.63 1.00 -2.58
CA ARG A 214 -15.80 1.89 -2.64
C ARG A 214 -15.63 2.99 -3.69
N LEU A 215 -14.44 3.17 -4.21
CA LEU A 215 -14.12 4.10 -5.29
C LEU A 215 -13.60 3.35 -6.51
N PRO A 216 -13.76 3.92 -7.73
CA PRO A 216 -13.26 3.30 -8.95
C PRO A 216 -11.77 2.97 -8.86
N THR A 217 -11.37 1.84 -9.43
CA THR A 217 -9.97 1.37 -9.49
C THR A 217 -9.36 1.57 -10.88
N ALA A 218 -10.20 1.78 -11.91
CA ALA A 218 -9.75 2.24 -13.21
C ALA A 218 -9.56 3.77 -13.21
N LEU A 219 -8.61 4.26 -14.00
CA LEU A 219 -8.47 5.70 -14.25
C LEU A 219 -9.78 6.26 -14.80
N ARG A 220 -10.22 7.40 -14.27
CA ARG A 220 -11.34 8.15 -14.87
C ARG A 220 -10.86 8.72 -16.20
N THR A 221 -11.42 8.24 -17.29
CA THR A 221 -11.05 8.63 -18.67
C THR A 221 -11.55 10.02 -19.07
N GLU A 222 -12.20 10.77 -18.20
CA GLU A 222 -12.91 12.01 -18.55
C GLU A 222 -12.08 13.30 -18.48
N ALA A 223 -10.80 13.24 -18.13
CA ALA A 223 -9.97 14.47 -18.00
C ALA A 223 -9.08 14.80 -19.21
N VAL A 224 -9.11 14.04 -20.29
CA VAL A 224 -8.20 14.23 -21.45
C VAL A 224 -8.90 14.78 -22.72
N ALA A 225 -10.19 15.02 -22.67
CA ALA A 225 -10.95 15.53 -23.85
C ALA A 225 -11.13 17.07 -23.88
N ALA A 226 -10.46 17.83 -22.99
CA ALA A 226 -10.56 19.28 -22.92
C ALA A 226 -9.18 19.94 -22.75
N LEU A 227 -8.28 19.70 -23.71
CA LEU A 227 -7.12 20.56 -23.98
C LEU A 227 -6.89 20.66 -25.49
#